data_96cc9b918fac41f0c98af870e751bae8
#
_entry.id   96cc9b918fac41f0c98af870e751bae8
#
_cell.length_a   1.000
_cell.length_b   1.000
_cell.length_c   1.000
_cell.angle_alpha   90.00
_cell.angle_beta   90.00
_cell.angle_gamma   90.00
#
_symmetry.space_group_name_H-M   'P 1'
#
loop_
_entity.id
_entity.type
_entity.pdbx_description
1 polymer ?
#
loop_
_entity_poly.entity_id
_entity_poly.type
_entity_poly.pdbx_seq_one_letter_code
_entity_poly.pdbx_strand_id
1 'polypeptide(L)'
;MPGHGTHAYRVTRYELELDYRVSSNRLNGRAVLHAMTQLPTSAIVLDLTGLRATKIQLDGRKVRRFTQRAEQLVVYPEVPLLADEAFSLDIRYEGYPAPRRGLWGEVGWEELSDGVLVAGQPNGAASWFPCNDHPRDKASYRITVTTEANYRAVCNGVLLSRTSRASRETWVYEQAEPMATYLATVQIGRYELLTLNAERPSGHVPQYVAVPASQAADARTALARQPDMMRTFTNCFGPYPFPEYTVVVTGDVLEIPLEAQTLSILGPNHLRQDWESQRMVAHELAHQWFGNSLTTATWKDIWLHEGFACYAEWLWSEEAGVMSVAGRARAAWRKLSALPQDLMVGDPGPELMFDDRVYKRGALALHALRVRSGDLAFFALLHDWTDRFRHGTVTTADFILTAAHATGLDAEALLHPWLYEDALPPLPQSAPPTP
;
A
#
# COMPACT_ATOMS: atom_id res chain seq x y z
N MET A 1 -13.70 -7.72 0.48
CA MET A 1 -13.64 -8.77 1.50
C MET A 1 -14.96 -8.80 2.20
N PRO A 2 -15.74 -9.88 2.12
CA PRO A 2 -16.98 -9.97 2.88
C PRO A 2 -16.65 -9.90 4.38
N GLY A 3 -17.34 -9.01 5.11
CA GLY A 3 -17.22 -8.91 6.56
C GLY A 3 -16.17 -7.94 7.10
N HIS A 4 -15.42 -7.22 6.25
CA HIS A 4 -14.47 -6.19 6.66
C HIS A 4 -14.89 -4.83 6.16
N GLY A 5 -14.77 -3.83 7.05
CA GLY A 5 -15.18 -2.48 6.81
C GLY A 5 -16.70 -2.31 6.59
N THR A 6 -17.13 -1.08 6.50
CA THR A 6 -18.53 -0.71 6.26
C THR A 6 -18.61 0.54 5.40
N HIS A 7 -19.75 0.69 4.68
CA HIS A 7 -20.09 1.91 3.95
C HIS A 7 -21.02 2.85 4.76
N ALA A 8 -21.34 2.51 6.01
CA ALA A 8 -22.23 3.32 6.83
C ALA A 8 -21.61 4.68 7.22
N TYR A 9 -20.30 4.74 7.28
CA TYR A 9 -19.52 5.94 7.57
C TYR A 9 -18.17 5.88 6.85
N ARG A 10 -17.46 7.01 6.80
CA ARG A 10 -16.06 7.10 6.39
C ARG A 10 -15.24 7.75 7.49
N VAL A 11 -14.02 7.29 7.68
CA VAL A 11 -13.05 7.93 8.57
C VAL A 11 -12.28 8.98 7.77
N THR A 12 -12.12 10.17 8.34
CA THR A 12 -11.35 11.26 7.73
C THR A 12 -9.95 11.41 8.33
N ARG A 13 -9.80 10.98 9.61
CA ARG A 13 -8.52 11.03 10.31
C ARG A 13 -8.44 9.96 11.40
N TYR A 14 -7.28 9.34 11.51
CA TYR A 14 -6.87 8.50 12.64
C TYR A 14 -5.76 9.19 13.42
N GLU A 15 -5.90 9.26 14.77
CA GLU A 15 -4.82 9.62 15.68
C GLU A 15 -4.53 8.40 16.55
N LEU A 16 -3.35 7.78 16.32
CA LEU A 16 -2.95 6.54 16.97
C LEU A 16 -1.82 6.84 17.97
N GLU A 17 -2.02 6.48 19.23
CA GLU A 17 -1.02 6.50 20.28
C GLU A 17 -0.72 5.07 20.70
N LEU A 18 0.50 4.60 20.46
CA LEU A 18 0.95 3.23 20.70
C LEU A 18 2.06 3.23 21.75
N ASP A 19 1.78 2.73 22.94
CA ASP A 19 2.80 2.42 23.94
C ASP A 19 3.10 0.92 23.83
N TYR A 20 4.17 0.60 23.12
CA TYR A 20 4.57 -0.77 22.83
C TYR A 20 5.87 -1.14 23.53
N ARG A 21 5.92 -2.38 24.03
CA ARG A 21 7.11 -2.98 24.64
C ARG A 21 7.56 -4.18 23.82
N VAL A 22 8.68 -4.04 23.12
CA VAL A 22 9.29 -5.11 22.31
C VAL A 22 9.59 -6.33 23.18
N SER A 23 10.15 -6.10 24.37
CA SER A 23 10.56 -7.18 25.29
C SER A 23 9.45 -8.11 25.77
N SER A 24 8.18 -7.73 25.62
CA SER A 24 7.02 -8.49 26.11
C SER A 24 5.85 -8.53 25.14
N ASN A 25 6.02 -8.05 23.94
CA ASN A 25 4.97 -7.90 22.92
C ASN A 25 3.68 -7.29 23.48
N ARG A 26 3.80 -6.29 24.33
CA ARG A 26 2.63 -5.67 24.96
C ARG A 26 2.33 -4.31 24.35
N LEU A 27 1.12 -4.16 23.86
CA LEU A 27 0.59 -2.91 23.31
C LEU A 27 -0.48 -2.33 24.24
N ASN A 28 -0.31 -1.04 24.60
CA ASN A 28 -1.39 -0.21 25.11
C ASN A 28 -1.64 0.88 24.07
N GLY A 29 -2.81 0.84 23.45
CA GLY A 29 -3.17 1.70 22.35
C GLY A 29 -4.29 2.68 22.70
N ARG A 30 -4.28 3.82 22.07
CA ARG A 30 -5.40 4.76 21.95
C ARG A 30 -5.57 5.13 20.51
N ALA A 31 -6.78 4.99 19.98
CA ALA A 31 -7.15 5.43 18.65
C ALA A 31 -8.27 6.46 18.75
N VAL A 32 -8.03 7.65 18.20
CA VAL A 32 -9.09 8.64 17.99
C VAL A 32 -9.41 8.67 16.50
N LEU A 33 -10.67 8.34 16.18
CA LEU A 33 -11.20 8.34 14.83
C LEU A 33 -12.11 9.56 14.67
N HIS A 34 -11.82 10.39 13.67
CA HIS A 34 -12.75 11.43 13.22
C HIS A 34 -13.46 10.90 11.97
N ALA A 35 -14.77 10.85 12.01
CA ALA A 35 -15.55 10.20 10.98
C ALA A 35 -16.84 10.97 10.64
N MET A 36 -17.43 10.62 9.51
CA MET A 36 -18.72 11.16 9.04
C MET A 36 -19.59 10.00 8.57
N THR A 37 -20.81 9.95 9.04
CA THR A 37 -21.81 8.98 8.57
C THR A 37 -22.16 9.23 7.10
N GLN A 38 -22.32 8.15 6.35
CA GLN A 38 -22.87 8.19 4.98
C GLN A 38 -24.33 7.74 4.96
N LEU A 39 -24.73 6.94 5.95
CA LEU A 39 -26.07 6.44 6.12
C LEU A 39 -26.49 6.61 7.59
N PRO A 40 -27.79 6.79 7.89
CA PRO A 40 -28.26 6.77 9.27
C PRO A 40 -27.84 5.45 9.93
N THR A 41 -27.26 5.52 11.13
CA THR A 41 -26.76 4.31 11.80
C THR A 41 -27.05 4.31 13.29
N SER A 42 -27.50 3.16 13.80
CA SER A 42 -27.68 2.87 15.23
C SER A 42 -26.53 2.10 15.84
N ALA A 43 -25.54 1.72 15.04
CA ALA A 43 -24.36 0.97 15.48
C ALA A 43 -23.15 1.35 14.60
N ILE A 44 -22.02 1.69 15.24
CA ILE A 44 -20.75 1.93 14.56
C ILE A 44 -19.95 0.63 14.67
N VAL A 45 -19.66 0.01 13.54
CA VAL A 45 -18.93 -1.25 13.46
C VAL A 45 -17.49 -0.96 13.05
N LEU A 46 -16.54 -1.46 13.80
CA LEU A 46 -15.09 -1.37 13.57
C LEU A 46 -14.48 -2.77 13.53
N ASP A 47 -13.43 -2.93 12.78
CA ASP A 47 -12.59 -4.13 12.78
C ASP A 47 -11.51 -3.98 13.87
N LEU A 48 -11.37 -4.99 14.74
CA LEU A 48 -10.33 -5.08 15.76
C LEU A 48 -10.16 -6.54 16.15
N THR A 49 -8.97 -7.10 15.96
CA THR A 49 -8.66 -8.51 16.15
C THR A 49 -7.58 -8.70 17.21
N GLY A 50 -7.78 -9.64 18.12
CA GLY A 50 -6.75 -10.04 19.11
C GLY A 50 -6.53 -9.05 20.26
N LEU A 51 -6.89 -7.78 20.09
CA LEU A 51 -6.77 -6.73 21.10
C LEU A 51 -8.12 -6.43 21.75
N ARG A 52 -8.11 -5.98 23.00
CA ARG A 52 -9.31 -5.74 23.81
C ARG A 52 -9.55 -4.24 23.99
N ALA A 53 -10.70 -3.73 23.55
CA ALA A 53 -11.16 -2.39 23.87
C ALA A 53 -11.50 -2.28 25.37
N THR A 54 -10.97 -1.26 26.04
CA THR A 54 -11.13 -1.08 27.49
C THR A 54 -11.98 0.13 27.84
N LYS A 55 -11.95 1.18 27.02
CA LYS A 55 -12.73 2.40 27.22
C LYS A 55 -13.07 3.01 25.86
N ILE A 56 -14.33 3.41 25.71
CA ILE A 56 -14.81 4.06 24.48
C ILE A 56 -15.56 5.34 24.85
N GLN A 57 -15.26 6.41 24.13
CA GLN A 57 -15.99 7.67 24.18
C GLN A 57 -16.46 8.03 22.76
N LEU A 58 -17.70 8.47 22.65
CA LEU A 58 -18.28 9.05 21.44
C LEU A 58 -18.50 10.54 21.72
N ASP A 59 -17.89 11.42 20.93
CA ASP A 59 -17.93 12.87 21.08
C ASP A 59 -17.58 13.34 22.51
N GLY A 60 -16.54 12.74 23.08
CA GLY A 60 -16.03 13.01 24.42
C GLY A 60 -16.90 12.41 25.55
N ARG A 61 -18.05 11.78 25.26
CA ARG A 61 -18.94 11.16 26.24
C ARG A 61 -18.71 9.66 26.32
N LYS A 62 -18.65 9.11 27.55
CA LYS A 62 -18.49 7.67 27.75
C LYS A 62 -19.65 6.90 27.12
N VAL A 63 -19.32 5.95 26.24
CA VAL A 63 -20.31 5.04 25.65
C VAL A 63 -20.81 4.06 26.73
N ARG A 64 -22.13 3.91 26.84
CA ARG A 64 -22.79 3.01 27.79
C ARG A 64 -22.75 1.56 27.34
N ARG A 65 -22.83 1.33 26.02
CA ARG A 65 -22.92 -0.02 25.46
C ARG A 65 -21.99 -0.18 24.26
N PHE A 66 -21.13 -1.14 24.33
CA PHE A 66 -20.39 -1.68 23.19
C PHE A 66 -20.25 -3.20 23.34
N THR A 67 -20.03 -3.88 22.24
CA THR A 67 -19.73 -5.32 22.22
C THR A 67 -18.51 -5.57 21.39
N GLN A 68 -17.69 -6.51 21.82
CA GLN A 68 -16.54 -6.96 21.02
C GLN A 68 -16.64 -8.48 20.88
N ARG A 69 -16.65 -8.97 19.64
CA ARG A 69 -16.73 -10.40 19.33
C ARG A 69 -15.82 -10.70 18.15
N ALA A 70 -15.04 -11.77 18.29
CA ALA A 70 -14.09 -12.20 17.27
C ALA A 70 -13.28 -11.01 16.71
N GLU A 71 -13.61 -10.54 15.52
CA GLU A 71 -12.87 -9.54 14.77
C GLU A 71 -13.55 -8.16 14.74
N GLN A 72 -14.68 -7.99 15.43
CA GLN A 72 -15.46 -6.76 15.37
C GLN A 72 -15.69 -6.13 16.74
N LEU A 73 -15.57 -4.80 16.76
CA LEU A 73 -15.96 -3.91 17.84
C LEU A 73 -17.19 -3.13 17.41
N VAL A 74 -18.33 -3.31 18.09
CA VAL A 74 -19.58 -2.63 17.78
C VAL A 74 -19.92 -1.63 18.89
N VAL A 75 -20.02 -0.37 18.56
CA VAL A 75 -20.34 0.73 19.47
C VAL A 75 -21.77 1.19 19.21
N TYR A 76 -22.57 1.29 20.27
CA TYR A 76 -23.98 1.71 20.17
C TYR A 76 -24.13 3.14 20.69
N PRO A 77 -24.37 4.13 19.81
CA PRO A 77 -24.74 5.48 20.21
C PRO A 77 -26.02 5.48 21.05
N GLU A 78 -26.16 6.42 22.00
CA GLU A 78 -27.40 6.56 22.77
C GLU A 78 -28.57 7.03 21.89
N VAL A 79 -28.27 7.85 20.89
CA VAL A 79 -29.19 8.30 19.84
C VAL A 79 -28.57 7.88 18.50
N PRO A 80 -29.35 7.27 17.60
CA PRO A 80 -28.86 6.96 16.26
C PRO A 80 -28.28 8.20 15.57
N LEU A 81 -27.14 8.05 14.91
CA LEU A 81 -26.54 9.10 14.12
C LEU A 81 -27.29 9.26 12.80
N LEU A 82 -27.49 10.50 12.36
CA LEU A 82 -28.10 10.80 11.07
C LEU A 82 -27.08 10.64 9.93
N ALA A 83 -27.53 10.66 8.68
CA ALA A 83 -26.64 10.78 7.54
C ALA A 83 -25.89 12.12 7.57
N ASP A 84 -24.67 12.16 7.03
CA ASP A 84 -23.80 13.34 6.97
C ASP A 84 -23.50 13.99 8.34
N GLU A 85 -23.59 13.22 9.42
CA GLU A 85 -23.28 13.64 10.78
C GLU A 85 -21.80 13.32 11.09
N ALA A 86 -21.04 14.34 11.52
CA ALA A 86 -19.67 14.17 11.98
C ALA A 86 -19.67 13.63 13.42
N PHE A 87 -18.78 12.67 13.70
CA PHE A 87 -18.58 12.14 15.05
C PHE A 87 -17.12 11.80 15.30
N SER A 88 -16.75 11.66 16.57
CA SER A 88 -15.44 11.20 16.98
C SER A 88 -15.53 10.02 17.94
N LEU A 89 -14.70 8.99 17.72
CA LEU A 89 -14.53 7.88 18.64
C LEU A 89 -13.13 7.91 19.26
N ASP A 90 -13.05 7.93 20.59
CA ASP A 90 -11.82 7.76 21.36
C ASP A 90 -11.85 6.37 22.01
N ILE A 91 -10.99 5.47 21.54
CA ILE A 91 -10.97 4.06 21.93
C ILE A 91 -9.62 3.75 22.57
N ARG A 92 -9.63 3.34 23.85
CA ARG A 92 -8.47 2.73 24.48
C ARG A 92 -8.55 1.21 24.37
N TYR A 93 -7.43 0.62 24.00
CA TYR A 93 -7.35 -0.83 23.80
C TYR A 93 -5.98 -1.34 24.26
N GLU A 94 -5.89 -2.63 24.53
CA GLU A 94 -4.67 -3.27 24.99
C GLU A 94 -4.61 -4.75 24.63
N GLY A 95 -3.42 -5.31 24.65
CA GLY A 95 -3.22 -6.74 24.46
C GLY A 95 -1.83 -7.09 23.95
N TYR A 96 -1.77 -8.23 23.33
CA TYR A 96 -0.60 -8.79 22.67
C TYR A 96 -0.93 -8.89 21.18
N PRO A 97 -0.51 -7.89 20.38
CA PRO A 97 -0.83 -7.91 18.96
C PRO A 97 -0.16 -9.11 18.29
N ALA A 98 -0.87 -9.71 17.35
CA ALA A 98 -0.40 -10.86 16.59
C ALA A 98 -0.97 -10.81 15.16
N PRO A 99 -0.32 -11.45 14.20
CA PRO A 99 -0.82 -11.47 12.83
C PRO A 99 -2.16 -12.24 12.76
N ARG A 100 -2.96 -11.84 11.78
CA ARG A 100 -4.17 -12.57 11.39
C ARG A 100 -3.81 -13.64 10.37
N ARG A 101 -4.41 -14.82 10.53
CA ARG A 101 -4.34 -15.88 9.52
C ARG A 101 -5.54 -15.76 8.57
N GLY A 102 -5.26 -15.74 7.28
CA GLY A 102 -6.26 -15.66 6.23
C GLY A 102 -5.89 -16.48 5.00
N LEU A 103 -6.58 -16.24 3.89
CA LEU A 103 -6.33 -16.93 2.61
C LEU A 103 -4.90 -16.67 2.07
N TRP A 104 -4.29 -15.57 2.47
CA TRP A 104 -2.97 -15.11 1.99
C TRP A 104 -1.85 -15.31 3.02
N GLY A 105 -2.04 -16.20 4.00
CA GLY A 105 -1.09 -16.41 5.08
C GLY A 105 -1.33 -15.51 6.29
N GLU A 106 -0.27 -15.09 6.94
CA GLU A 106 -0.29 -14.22 8.12
C GLU A 106 -0.10 -12.76 7.68
N VAL A 107 -1.00 -11.85 8.15
CA VAL A 107 -0.96 -10.42 7.84
C VAL A 107 -1.21 -9.59 9.10
N GLY A 108 -0.64 -8.40 9.16
CA GLY A 108 -0.79 -7.46 10.28
C GLY A 108 0.46 -7.34 11.11
N TRP A 109 0.29 -7.30 12.44
CA TRP A 109 1.39 -7.11 13.38
C TRP A 109 2.13 -8.43 13.64
N GLU A 110 3.42 -8.43 13.34
CA GLU A 110 4.30 -9.59 13.49
C GLU A 110 5.52 -9.24 14.37
N GLU A 111 5.83 -10.09 15.34
CA GLU A 111 7.07 -10.01 16.10
C GLU A 111 8.22 -10.55 15.24
N LEU A 112 9.28 -9.78 15.11
CA LEU A 112 10.57 -10.22 14.57
C LEU A 112 11.48 -10.75 15.67
N SER A 113 12.60 -11.35 15.32
CA SER A 113 13.62 -11.79 16.29
C SER A 113 14.08 -10.66 17.21
N ASP A 114 14.14 -9.41 16.74
CA ASP A 114 14.44 -8.21 17.50
C ASP A 114 13.72 -6.98 16.90
N GLY A 115 12.42 -6.86 17.17
CA GLY A 115 11.61 -5.78 16.67
C GLY A 115 10.21 -6.18 16.21
N VAL A 116 9.63 -5.39 15.32
CA VAL A 116 8.27 -5.56 14.80
C VAL A 116 8.19 -5.19 13.32
N LEU A 117 7.43 -5.99 12.61
CA LEU A 117 6.95 -5.76 11.25
C LEU A 117 5.42 -5.61 11.26
N VAL A 118 4.89 -4.63 10.53
CA VAL A 118 3.46 -4.60 10.19
C VAL A 118 3.31 -4.72 8.68
N ALA A 119 2.70 -5.85 8.25
CA ALA A 119 2.33 -6.15 6.87
C ALA A 119 0.80 -6.11 6.75
N GLY A 120 0.24 -5.00 6.25
CA GLY A 120 -1.20 -4.75 6.36
C GLY A 120 -2.07 -5.31 5.23
N GLN A 121 -1.53 -5.60 4.06
CA GLN A 121 -2.32 -6.04 2.90
C GLN A 121 -2.78 -7.51 3.04
N PRO A 122 -4.07 -7.78 2.78
CA PRO A 122 -5.12 -6.83 2.38
C PRO A 122 -6.00 -6.34 3.54
N ASN A 123 -5.92 -6.89 4.76
CA ASN A 123 -6.81 -6.63 5.89
C ASN A 123 -6.15 -6.82 7.27
N GLY A 124 -4.87 -6.54 7.37
CA GLY A 124 -4.07 -6.71 8.57
C GLY A 124 -4.15 -5.56 9.58
N ALA A 125 -4.71 -4.41 9.20
CA ALA A 125 -4.79 -3.22 10.05
C ALA A 125 -5.52 -3.49 11.38
N ALA A 126 -6.57 -4.27 11.37
CA ALA A 126 -7.36 -4.65 12.53
C ALA A 126 -6.58 -5.40 13.63
N SER A 127 -5.38 -5.92 13.31
CA SER A 127 -4.52 -6.63 14.27
C SER A 127 -3.83 -5.70 15.28
N TRP A 128 -3.81 -4.37 15.01
CA TRP A 128 -3.06 -3.44 15.85
C TRP A 128 -3.78 -2.13 16.19
N PHE A 129 -4.86 -1.77 15.47
CA PHE A 129 -5.74 -0.66 15.86
C PHE A 129 -7.18 -0.87 15.39
N PRO A 130 -8.19 -0.30 16.09
CA PRO A 130 -9.57 -0.36 15.63
C PRO A 130 -9.77 0.54 14.41
N CYS A 131 -10.31 -0.01 13.33
CA CYS A 131 -10.44 0.68 12.06
C CYS A 131 -11.69 0.30 11.27
N ASN A 132 -11.98 1.06 10.24
CA ASN A 132 -12.88 0.69 9.15
C ASN A 132 -12.01 0.07 8.05
N ASP A 133 -11.80 -1.25 8.08
CA ASP A 133 -10.79 -1.94 7.27
C ASP A 133 -11.28 -2.22 5.84
N HIS A 134 -11.42 -1.14 5.07
CA HIS A 134 -11.87 -1.19 3.68
C HIS A 134 -10.94 -0.34 2.79
N PRO A 135 -10.46 -0.82 1.63
CA PRO A 135 -9.48 -0.09 0.79
C PRO A 135 -10.00 1.26 0.29
N ARG A 136 -11.33 1.41 0.17
CA ARG A 136 -11.97 2.68 -0.22
C ARG A 136 -11.92 3.74 0.88
N ASP A 137 -11.81 3.35 2.15
CA ASP A 137 -11.85 4.29 3.28
C ASP A 137 -10.46 4.83 3.58
N LYS A 138 -10.09 5.89 2.86
CA LYS A 138 -8.81 6.57 3.00
C LYS A 138 -8.92 7.76 3.95
N ALA A 139 -7.98 7.86 4.88
CA ALA A 139 -7.92 8.89 5.91
C ALA A 139 -6.51 9.46 6.06
N SER A 140 -6.35 10.63 6.69
CA SER A 140 -5.05 11.08 7.20
C SER A 140 -4.72 10.40 8.53
N TYR A 141 -3.42 10.31 8.86
CA TYR A 141 -2.97 9.65 10.09
C TYR A 141 -1.97 10.51 10.86
N ARG A 142 -2.12 10.49 12.18
CA ARG A 142 -1.05 10.84 13.11
C ARG A 142 -0.71 9.60 13.92
N ILE A 143 0.53 9.13 13.82
CA ILE A 143 0.97 7.91 14.50
C ILE A 143 2.03 8.29 15.51
N THR A 144 1.75 8.04 16.78
CA THR A 144 2.66 8.25 17.90
C THR A 144 3.06 6.90 18.47
N VAL A 145 4.35 6.57 18.40
CA VAL A 145 4.88 5.30 18.92
C VAL A 145 5.84 5.59 20.06
N THR A 146 5.60 4.99 21.21
CA THR A 146 6.53 5.01 22.35
C THR A 146 7.06 3.60 22.58
N THR A 147 8.38 3.41 22.53
CA THR A 147 9.04 2.11 22.74
C THR A 147 10.33 2.27 23.53
N GLU A 148 11.09 1.21 23.77
CA GLU A 148 12.39 1.24 24.45
C GLU A 148 13.42 2.07 23.65
N ALA A 149 14.25 2.85 24.31
CA ALA A 149 15.13 3.86 23.71
C ALA A 149 16.21 3.32 22.73
N ASN A 150 16.44 2.00 22.74
CA ASN A 150 17.37 1.34 21.81
C ASN A 150 16.73 0.92 20.49
N TYR A 151 15.44 1.19 20.30
CA TYR A 151 14.71 0.96 19.06
C TYR A 151 14.33 2.26 18.37
N ARG A 152 14.27 2.22 17.06
CA ARG A 152 13.69 3.25 16.22
C ARG A 152 12.32 2.76 15.72
N ALA A 153 11.31 3.61 15.84
CA ALA A 153 10.06 3.41 15.12
C ALA A 153 10.10 4.17 13.78
N VAL A 154 9.61 3.53 12.73
CA VAL A 154 9.42 4.12 11.39
C VAL A 154 7.97 3.86 10.98
N CYS A 155 7.23 4.93 10.65
CA CYS A 155 5.82 4.86 10.25
C CYS A 155 5.61 5.61 8.94
N ASN A 156 4.38 5.52 8.40
CA ASN A 156 3.99 6.30 7.23
C ASN A 156 4.10 7.82 7.47
N GLY A 157 4.39 8.54 6.40
CA GLY A 157 4.45 10.00 6.39
C GLY A 157 5.76 10.57 6.92
N VAL A 158 5.72 11.81 7.37
CA VAL A 158 6.89 12.60 7.78
C VAL A 158 7.07 12.53 9.29
N LEU A 159 8.31 12.36 9.76
CA LEU A 159 8.67 12.44 11.17
C LEU A 159 8.56 13.88 11.67
N LEU A 160 7.60 14.16 12.55
CA LEU A 160 7.41 15.48 13.15
C LEU A 160 8.30 15.73 14.38
N SER A 161 8.42 14.71 15.24
CA SER A 161 9.22 14.84 16.45
C SER A 161 9.70 13.49 16.98
N ARG A 162 10.83 13.55 17.69
CA ARG A 162 11.39 12.45 18.48
C ARG A 162 11.75 13.02 19.85
N THR A 163 11.27 12.37 20.91
CA THR A 163 11.55 12.76 22.29
C THR A 163 11.96 11.58 23.12
N SER A 164 13.00 11.76 23.96
CA SER A 164 13.50 10.74 24.88
C SER A 164 13.10 11.09 26.31
N ARG A 165 12.57 10.09 27.03
CA ARG A 165 12.27 10.23 28.46
C ARG A 165 12.63 8.93 29.19
N ALA A 166 13.59 9.01 30.09
CA ALA A 166 14.17 7.85 30.77
C ALA A 166 14.65 6.79 29.74
N SER A 167 14.21 5.55 29.85
CA SER A 167 14.57 4.45 28.94
C SER A 167 13.62 4.28 27.75
N ARG A 168 12.82 5.29 27.44
CA ARG A 168 11.80 5.24 26.38
C ARG A 168 11.98 6.38 25.38
N GLU A 169 11.65 6.11 24.13
CA GLU A 169 11.56 7.12 23.08
C GLU A 169 10.15 7.16 22.49
N THR A 170 9.71 8.37 22.16
CA THR A 170 8.45 8.64 21.49
C THR A 170 8.72 9.26 20.13
N TRP A 171 8.16 8.65 19.10
CA TRP A 171 8.23 9.06 17.70
C TRP A 171 6.84 9.52 17.26
N VAL A 172 6.74 10.66 16.59
CA VAL A 172 5.47 11.19 16.08
C VAL A 172 5.59 11.39 14.58
N TYR A 173 4.77 10.69 13.84
CA TYR A 173 4.67 10.79 12.38
C TYR A 173 3.33 11.39 11.96
N GLU A 174 3.33 12.12 10.86
CA GLU A 174 2.12 12.66 10.23
C GLU A 174 2.07 12.19 8.77
N GLN A 175 0.99 11.48 8.43
CA GLN A 175 0.62 11.13 7.07
C GLN A 175 -0.57 12.00 6.69
N ALA A 176 -0.31 13.12 6.01
CA ALA A 176 -1.33 14.09 5.65
C ALA A 176 -2.21 13.64 4.48
N GLU A 177 -1.58 12.99 3.49
CA GLU A 177 -2.28 12.48 2.32
C GLU A 177 -3.14 11.26 2.70
N PRO A 178 -4.40 11.19 2.22
CA PRO A 178 -5.29 10.08 2.51
C PRO A 178 -4.69 8.71 2.19
N MET A 179 -4.78 7.80 3.14
CA MET A 179 -4.19 6.46 3.10
C MET A 179 -5.23 5.42 3.51
N ALA A 180 -5.32 4.32 2.77
CA ALA A 180 -6.13 3.16 3.15
C ALA A 180 -5.50 2.44 4.36
N THR A 181 -6.33 1.81 5.18
CA THR A 181 -5.92 1.14 6.42
C THR A 181 -4.86 0.08 6.22
N TYR A 182 -4.94 -0.70 5.14
CA TYR A 182 -3.98 -1.77 4.85
C TYR A 182 -2.56 -1.27 4.52
N LEU A 183 -2.42 0.02 4.14
CA LEU A 183 -1.13 0.66 3.87
C LEU A 183 -0.50 1.28 5.13
N ALA A 184 -1.27 1.38 6.23
CA ALA A 184 -0.77 1.88 7.50
C ALA A 184 0.20 0.88 8.11
N THR A 185 1.37 1.36 8.52
CA THR A 185 2.43 0.50 9.03
C THR A 185 3.22 1.12 10.16
N VAL A 186 3.78 0.26 11.01
CA VAL A 186 4.74 0.58 12.07
C VAL A 186 5.86 -0.45 12.00
N GLN A 187 7.09 0.01 11.79
CA GLN A 187 8.29 -0.80 11.79
C GLN A 187 9.13 -0.44 13.01
N ILE A 188 9.45 -1.39 13.86
CA ILE A 188 10.28 -1.17 15.05
C ILE A 188 11.51 -2.07 14.97
N GLY A 189 12.69 -1.48 15.05
CA GLY A 189 13.95 -2.21 14.99
C GLY A 189 15.14 -1.35 15.45
N ARG A 190 16.32 -1.95 15.55
CA ARG A 190 17.57 -1.22 15.86
C ARG A 190 18.13 -0.58 14.59
N TYR A 191 17.34 0.32 13.99
CA TYR A 191 17.65 0.91 12.71
C TYR A 191 18.55 2.14 12.82
N GLU A 192 19.56 2.19 11.95
CA GLU A 192 20.20 3.42 11.50
C GLU A 192 19.43 4.01 10.33
N LEU A 193 19.47 5.33 10.16
CA LEU A 193 18.85 6.00 9.02
C LEU A 193 19.94 6.47 8.05
N LEU A 194 19.90 5.95 6.82
CA LEU A 194 20.77 6.35 5.73
C LEU A 194 20.02 7.26 4.76
N THR A 195 20.71 8.19 4.12
CA THR A 195 20.18 9.00 3.02
C THR A 195 20.76 8.49 1.70
N LEU A 196 19.90 8.21 0.72
CA LEU A 196 20.34 7.69 -0.59
C LEU A 196 20.73 8.78 -1.59
N ASN A 197 20.17 9.98 -1.47
CA ASN A 197 20.32 11.05 -2.46
C ASN A 197 20.76 12.38 -1.86
N ALA A 198 21.58 12.35 -0.81
CA ALA A 198 22.06 13.55 -0.09
C ALA A 198 22.76 14.59 -0.98
N GLU A 199 23.41 14.15 -2.07
CA GLU A 199 24.19 15.04 -2.98
C GLU A 199 23.36 15.57 -4.17
N ARG A 200 22.06 15.29 -4.23
CA ARG A 200 21.23 15.70 -5.38
C ARG A 200 20.72 17.14 -5.25
N PRO A 201 20.49 17.84 -6.40
CA PRO A 201 19.98 19.22 -6.41
C PRO A 201 18.65 19.37 -5.65
N SER A 202 18.34 20.59 -5.20
CA SER A 202 17.04 20.93 -4.61
C SER A 202 15.90 20.57 -5.59
N GLY A 203 14.81 20.01 -5.05
CA GLY A 203 13.64 19.59 -5.83
C GLY A 203 13.52 18.06 -6.04
N HIS A 204 14.50 17.28 -5.60
CA HIS A 204 14.38 15.82 -5.59
C HIS A 204 13.65 15.32 -4.34
N VAL A 205 12.84 14.28 -4.51
CA VAL A 205 12.18 13.59 -3.40
C VAL A 205 13.23 13.04 -2.42
N PRO A 206 13.20 13.40 -1.13
CA PRO A 206 14.09 12.80 -0.14
C PRO A 206 13.89 11.28 -0.05
N GLN A 207 14.99 10.53 -0.04
CA GLN A 207 14.95 9.07 0.03
C GLN A 207 15.85 8.57 1.15
N TYR A 208 15.27 7.74 2.02
CA TYR A 208 15.93 7.21 3.20
C TYR A 208 15.94 5.68 3.20
N VAL A 209 16.85 5.10 3.99
CA VAL A 209 16.84 3.67 4.32
C VAL A 209 17.00 3.53 5.84
N ALA A 210 16.01 2.92 6.47
CA ALA A 210 16.11 2.49 7.86
C ALA A 210 16.56 1.03 7.87
N VAL A 211 17.73 0.75 8.47
CA VAL A 211 18.40 -0.54 8.34
C VAL A 211 19.22 -0.86 9.59
N PRO A 212 19.34 -2.15 10.02
CA PRO A 212 20.30 -2.53 11.05
C PRO A 212 21.73 -2.19 10.64
N ALA A 213 22.55 -1.70 11.58
CA ALA A 213 23.94 -1.29 11.31
C ALA A 213 24.78 -2.34 10.58
N SER A 214 24.56 -3.62 10.90
CA SER A 214 25.25 -4.75 10.25
C SER A 214 24.95 -4.90 8.76
N GLN A 215 23.83 -4.36 8.27
CA GLN A 215 23.36 -4.48 6.89
C GLN A 215 23.50 -3.14 6.11
N ALA A 216 23.99 -2.08 6.74
CA ALA A 216 24.03 -0.74 6.17
C ALA A 216 24.84 -0.64 4.86
N ALA A 217 25.95 -1.37 4.76
CA ALA A 217 26.79 -1.41 3.57
C ALA A 217 26.09 -2.12 2.39
N ASP A 218 25.45 -3.25 2.67
CA ASP A 218 24.70 -4.02 1.67
C ASP A 218 23.50 -3.24 1.16
N ALA A 219 22.77 -2.59 2.07
CA ALA A 219 21.63 -1.74 1.71
C ALA A 219 22.04 -0.55 0.82
N ARG A 220 23.15 0.14 1.13
CA ARG A 220 23.67 1.22 0.28
C ARG A 220 23.97 0.73 -1.14
N THR A 221 24.53 -0.46 -1.24
CA THR A 221 24.95 -1.03 -2.53
C THR A 221 23.74 -1.52 -3.33
N ALA A 222 22.85 -2.29 -2.69
CA ALA A 222 21.65 -2.85 -3.34
C ALA A 222 20.66 -1.76 -3.80
N LEU A 223 20.49 -0.70 -3.00
CA LEU A 223 19.55 0.38 -3.27
C LEU A 223 20.17 1.59 -3.99
N ALA A 224 21.43 1.50 -4.43
CA ALA A 224 22.13 2.62 -5.08
C ALA A 224 21.41 3.16 -6.33
N ARG A 225 20.66 2.31 -7.04
CA ARG A 225 19.88 2.69 -8.24
C ARG A 225 18.46 3.16 -7.95
N GLN A 226 17.98 3.11 -6.72
CA GLN A 226 16.62 3.53 -6.39
C GLN A 226 16.33 5.01 -6.75
N PRO A 227 17.25 5.97 -6.56
CA PRO A 227 17.03 7.33 -7.03
C PRO A 227 16.87 7.46 -8.55
N ASP A 228 17.46 6.55 -9.33
CA ASP A 228 17.27 6.52 -10.78
C ASP A 228 15.90 5.92 -11.14
N MET A 229 15.45 4.88 -10.42
CA MET A 229 14.08 4.33 -10.53
C MET A 229 13.04 5.42 -10.25
N MET A 230 13.21 6.18 -9.16
CA MET A 230 12.35 7.32 -8.80
C MET A 230 12.25 8.34 -9.94
N ARG A 231 13.38 8.70 -10.55
CA ARG A 231 13.41 9.61 -11.70
C ARG A 231 12.68 9.04 -12.91
N THR A 232 12.95 7.77 -13.25
CA THR A 232 12.30 7.07 -14.37
C THR A 232 10.78 7.05 -14.18
N PHE A 233 10.31 6.68 -13.00
CA PHE A 233 8.88 6.61 -12.72
C PHE A 233 8.22 7.98 -12.64
N THR A 234 8.91 9.00 -12.13
CA THR A 234 8.43 10.39 -12.20
C THR A 234 8.25 10.85 -13.66
N ASN A 235 9.16 10.48 -14.55
CA ASN A 235 9.05 10.80 -15.96
C ASN A 235 7.90 10.02 -16.64
N CYS A 236 7.66 8.78 -16.25
CA CYS A 236 6.64 7.92 -16.85
C CYS A 236 5.22 8.15 -16.31
N PHE A 237 5.11 8.46 -15.01
CA PHE A 237 3.84 8.45 -14.27
C PHE A 237 3.44 9.82 -13.72
N GLY A 238 4.30 10.82 -13.82
CA GLY A 238 4.10 12.13 -13.21
C GLY A 238 4.78 12.26 -11.84
N PRO A 239 4.65 13.44 -11.18
CA PRO A 239 5.32 13.73 -9.93
C PRO A 239 5.08 12.67 -8.86
N TYR A 240 6.13 12.36 -8.09
CA TYR A 240 6.00 11.48 -6.92
C TYR A 240 4.94 12.05 -5.95
N PRO A 241 3.97 11.23 -5.52
CA PRO A 241 2.78 11.77 -4.86
C PRO A 241 2.96 12.18 -3.40
N PHE A 242 4.10 11.90 -2.76
CA PHE A 242 4.32 12.10 -1.32
C PHE A 242 5.55 12.96 -1.02
N PRO A 243 5.72 13.47 0.22
CA PRO A 243 6.86 14.32 0.56
C PRO A 243 8.22 13.63 0.55
N GLU A 244 8.28 12.36 0.96
CA GLU A 244 9.51 11.57 1.09
C GLU A 244 9.24 10.08 0.90
N TYR A 245 10.29 9.30 0.70
CA TYR A 245 10.22 7.85 0.55
C TYR A 245 11.26 7.15 1.40
N THR A 246 10.84 6.13 2.16
CA THR A 246 11.74 5.37 3.02
C THR A 246 11.68 3.88 2.69
N VAL A 247 12.83 3.23 2.54
CA VAL A 247 12.91 1.77 2.56
C VAL A 247 13.30 1.33 3.97
N VAL A 248 12.54 0.42 4.53
CA VAL A 248 12.90 -0.25 5.79
C VAL A 248 13.45 -1.63 5.47
N VAL A 249 14.65 -1.92 5.96
CA VAL A 249 15.23 -3.27 5.87
C VAL A 249 15.13 -3.91 7.25
N THR A 250 14.40 -5.00 7.34
CA THR A 250 14.23 -5.74 8.60
C THR A 250 15.50 -6.47 9.01
N GLY A 251 15.59 -6.88 10.29
CA GLY A 251 16.67 -7.78 10.73
C GLY A 251 16.50 -9.20 10.24
N ASP A 252 15.25 -9.62 10.02
CA ASP A 252 14.86 -10.98 9.63
C ASP A 252 14.58 -11.08 8.13
N VAL A 253 14.75 -12.28 7.59
CA VAL A 253 14.42 -12.62 6.20
C VAL A 253 12.91 -12.49 6.00
N LEU A 254 12.49 -11.89 4.89
CA LEU A 254 11.10 -11.82 4.47
C LEU A 254 10.86 -12.69 3.24
N GLU A 255 9.70 -13.33 3.19
CA GLU A 255 9.29 -14.14 2.03
C GLU A 255 9.15 -13.27 0.77
N ILE A 256 8.49 -12.12 0.93
CA ILE A 256 8.27 -11.12 -0.12
C ILE A 256 8.56 -9.71 0.40
N PRO A 257 8.93 -8.75 -0.45
CA PRO A 257 8.85 -7.32 -0.14
C PRO A 257 7.41 -6.89 0.13
N LEU A 258 7.24 -5.72 0.77
CA LEU A 258 5.92 -5.19 1.10
C LEU A 258 5.85 -3.72 0.77
N GLU A 259 4.78 -3.32 0.11
CA GLU A 259 4.45 -1.92 -0.08
C GLU A 259 3.69 -1.36 1.14
N ALA A 260 3.96 -0.11 1.45
CA ALA A 260 3.18 0.74 2.35
C ALA A 260 3.24 2.18 1.86
N GLN A 261 2.27 3.03 2.22
CA GLN A 261 2.29 4.41 1.73
C GLN A 261 3.50 5.16 2.31
N THR A 262 4.32 5.75 1.45
CA THR A 262 5.61 6.41 1.73
C THR A 262 6.75 5.47 2.15
N LEU A 263 6.50 4.18 2.22
CA LEU A 263 7.46 3.17 2.68
C LEU A 263 7.46 1.94 1.77
N SER A 264 8.60 1.24 1.72
CA SER A 264 8.65 -0.18 1.33
C SER A 264 9.47 -0.96 2.35
N ILE A 265 9.11 -2.20 2.60
CA ILE A 265 9.76 -3.04 3.58
C ILE A 265 10.45 -4.21 2.86
N LEU A 266 11.72 -4.40 3.11
CA LEU A 266 12.56 -5.45 2.55
C LEU A 266 13.17 -6.29 3.66
N GLY A 267 13.40 -7.58 3.38
CA GLY A 267 14.29 -8.40 4.19
C GLY A 267 15.74 -8.31 3.71
N PRO A 268 16.73 -8.74 4.51
CA PRO A 268 18.14 -8.77 4.10
C PRO A 268 18.41 -9.66 2.88
N ASN A 269 17.57 -10.66 2.65
CA ASN A 269 17.62 -11.53 1.47
C ASN A 269 17.28 -10.81 0.15
N HIS A 270 16.68 -9.62 0.21
CA HIS A 270 16.39 -8.78 -0.96
C HIS A 270 17.51 -7.78 -1.28
N LEU A 271 18.54 -7.67 -0.45
CA LEU A 271 19.68 -6.76 -0.64
C LEU A 271 20.73 -7.36 -1.59
N ARG A 272 20.36 -7.59 -2.85
CA ARG A 272 21.24 -8.15 -3.88
C ARG A 272 21.31 -7.19 -5.06
N GLN A 273 22.39 -7.28 -5.86
CA GLN A 273 22.57 -6.44 -7.04
C GLN A 273 22.04 -7.09 -8.33
N ASP A 274 21.46 -8.28 -8.23
CA ASP A 274 20.91 -8.98 -9.38
C ASP A 274 19.60 -8.33 -9.89
N TRP A 275 19.18 -8.75 -11.06
CA TRP A 275 17.96 -8.24 -11.68
C TRP A 275 16.71 -8.51 -10.83
N GLU A 276 16.62 -9.68 -10.19
CA GLU A 276 15.42 -10.04 -9.41
C GLU A 276 15.25 -9.12 -8.21
N SER A 277 16.31 -8.76 -7.50
CA SER A 277 16.25 -7.80 -6.41
C SER A 277 15.94 -6.38 -6.90
N GLN A 278 16.56 -5.93 -8.00
CA GLN A 278 16.28 -4.62 -8.58
C GLN A 278 14.81 -4.53 -9.08
N ARG A 279 14.31 -5.60 -9.67
CA ARG A 279 12.91 -5.70 -10.11
C ARG A 279 11.93 -5.52 -8.96
N MET A 280 12.17 -6.20 -7.83
CA MET A 280 11.35 -6.07 -6.63
C MET A 280 11.36 -4.64 -6.07
N VAL A 281 12.54 -4.02 -5.94
CA VAL A 281 12.64 -2.61 -5.50
C VAL A 281 11.85 -1.67 -6.43
N ALA A 282 11.91 -1.90 -7.75
CA ALA A 282 11.17 -1.12 -8.72
C ALA A 282 9.65 -1.34 -8.60
N HIS A 283 9.21 -2.57 -8.32
CA HIS A 283 7.82 -2.94 -8.08
C HIS A 283 7.26 -2.19 -6.87
N GLU A 284 7.91 -2.33 -5.71
CA GLU A 284 7.47 -1.68 -4.46
C GLU A 284 7.48 -0.15 -4.57
N LEU A 285 8.44 0.43 -5.28
CA LEU A 285 8.46 1.87 -5.53
C LEU A 285 7.31 2.31 -6.42
N ALA A 286 6.93 1.53 -7.44
CA ALA A 286 5.83 1.86 -8.34
C ALA A 286 4.47 1.87 -7.65
N HIS A 287 4.30 1.04 -6.60
CA HIS A 287 3.10 1.06 -5.77
C HIS A 287 2.82 2.43 -5.15
N GLN A 288 3.82 3.29 -4.98
CA GLN A 288 3.59 4.65 -4.46
C GLN A 288 2.60 5.45 -5.33
N TRP A 289 2.64 5.26 -6.65
CA TRP A 289 1.63 5.80 -7.58
C TRP A 289 0.40 4.89 -7.64
N PHE A 290 0.60 3.58 -7.86
CA PHE A 290 -0.45 2.60 -8.15
C PHE A 290 -0.63 1.62 -6.99
N GLY A 291 -1.65 1.84 -6.18
CA GLY A 291 -1.91 1.14 -4.92
C GLY A 291 -2.00 2.11 -3.75
N ASN A 292 -0.99 2.98 -3.59
CA ASN A 292 -0.89 3.87 -2.44
C ASN A 292 -1.55 5.24 -2.70
N SER A 293 -1.12 5.98 -3.72
CA SER A 293 -1.80 7.22 -4.12
C SER A 293 -3.15 6.91 -4.76
N LEU A 294 -3.17 6.12 -5.81
CA LEU A 294 -4.37 5.60 -6.44
C LEU A 294 -4.68 4.21 -5.89
N THR A 295 -5.67 4.10 -5.02
CA THR A 295 -6.05 2.83 -4.39
C THR A 295 -7.31 2.27 -5.04
N THR A 296 -7.41 0.97 -5.27
CA THR A 296 -8.65 0.37 -5.79
C THR A 296 -9.82 0.55 -4.82
N ALA A 297 -10.99 0.90 -5.36
CA ALA A 297 -12.20 1.01 -4.55
C ALA A 297 -12.66 -0.34 -3.99
N THR A 298 -12.32 -1.43 -4.68
CA THR A 298 -12.57 -2.81 -4.26
C THR A 298 -11.46 -3.73 -4.74
N TRP A 299 -11.20 -4.81 -4.02
CA TRP A 299 -10.14 -5.77 -4.34
C TRP A 299 -10.30 -6.50 -5.68
N LYS A 300 -11.48 -6.48 -6.29
CA LYS A 300 -11.66 -7.05 -7.64
C LYS A 300 -10.81 -6.34 -8.69
N ASP A 301 -10.53 -5.06 -8.48
CA ASP A 301 -9.75 -4.22 -9.40
C ASP A 301 -8.24 -4.22 -9.07
N ILE A 302 -7.74 -5.23 -8.33
CA ILE A 302 -6.34 -5.32 -7.84
C ILE A 302 -5.30 -5.24 -8.96
N TRP A 303 -5.64 -5.61 -10.19
CA TRP A 303 -4.76 -5.48 -11.34
C TRP A 303 -4.31 -4.04 -11.61
N LEU A 304 -5.09 -3.04 -11.15
CA LEU A 304 -4.72 -1.61 -11.18
C LEU A 304 -3.53 -1.28 -10.25
N HIS A 305 -3.24 -2.15 -9.28
CA HIS A 305 -2.02 -2.08 -8.48
C HIS A 305 -0.94 -2.95 -9.13
N GLU A 306 -1.16 -4.24 -9.16
CA GLU A 306 -0.17 -5.25 -9.49
C GLU A 306 0.23 -5.25 -10.98
N GLY A 307 -0.73 -5.04 -11.87
CA GLY A 307 -0.45 -4.91 -13.29
C GLY A 307 0.39 -3.68 -13.63
N PHE A 308 0.11 -2.55 -12.97
CA PHE A 308 0.90 -1.33 -13.14
C PHE A 308 2.30 -1.45 -12.52
N ALA A 309 2.42 -2.01 -11.31
CA ALA A 309 3.71 -2.23 -10.68
C ALA A 309 4.57 -3.22 -11.49
N CYS A 310 3.97 -4.29 -12.01
CA CYS A 310 4.64 -5.22 -12.93
C CYS A 310 5.06 -4.53 -14.24
N TYR A 311 4.24 -3.62 -14.79
CA TYR A 311 4.62 -2.86 -15.97
C TYR A 311 5.76 -1.87 -15.71
N ALA A 312 5.79 -1.28 -14.53
CA ALA A 312 6.90 -0.44 -14.07
C ALA A 312 8.22 -1.22 -13.97
N GLU A 313 8.19 -2.49 -13.55
CA GLU A 313 9.37 -3.37 -13.63
C GLU A 313 9.92 -3.46 -15.06
N TRP A 314 9.02 -3.55 -16.06
CA TRP A 314 9.43 -3.64 -17.47
C TRP A 314 10.00 -2.33 -18.00
N LEU A 315 9.42 -1.20 -17.60
CA LEU A 315 9.96 0.13 -17.91
C LEU A 315 11.35 0.31 -17.30
N TRP A 316 11.52 -0.08 -16.05
CA TRP A 316 12.83 -0.07 -15.40
C TRP A 316 13.84 -1.01 -16.07
N SER A 317 13.40 -2.21 -16.50
CA SER A 317 14.25 -3.15 -17.24
C SER A 317 14.83 -2.55 -18.52
N GLU A 318 14.04 -1.77 -19.23
CA GLU A 318 14.47 -1.09 -20.47
C GLU A 318 15.44 0.05 -20.15
N GLU A 319 15.10 0.91 -19.20
CA GLU A 319 15.96 2.02 -18.74
C GLU A 319 17.30 1.51 -18.17
N ALA A 320 17.26 0.39 -17.47
CA ALA A 320 18.45 -0.27 -16.91
C ALA A 320 19.31 -0.99 -17.97
N GLY A 321 18.86 -1.06 -19.22
CA GLY A 321 19.57 -1.76 -20.31
C GLY A 321 19.56 -3.30 -20.17
N VAL A 322 18.62 -3.86 -19.39
CA VAL A 322 18.55 -5.32 -19.17
C VAL A 322 17.78 -6.01 -20.31
N MET A 323 16.55 -5.54 -20.56
CA MET A 323 15.67 -6.06 -21.63
C MET A 323 14.60 -5.01 -21.95
N SER A 324 14.26 -4.87 -23.22
CA SER A 324 13.19 -3.96 -23.64
C SER A 324 11.83 -4.37 -23.09
N VAL A 325 10.92 -3.39 -22.92
CA VAL A 325 9.52 -3.62 -22.52
C VAL A 325 8.86 -4.66 -23.41
N ALA A 326 9.02 -4.57 -24.74
CA ALA A 326 8.49 -5.55 -25.69
C ALA A 326 9.11 -6.95 -25.50
N GLY A 327 10.37 -7.03 -25.09
CA GLY A 327 11.03 -8.30 -24.72
C GLY A 327 10.39 -8.93 -23.49
N ARG A 328 10.16 -8.13 -22.44
CA ARG A 328 9.48 -8.55 -21.20
C ARG A 328 8.04 -8.99 -21.49
N ALA A 329 7.30 -8.23 -22.27
CA ALA A 329 5.93 -8.57 -22.66
C ALA A 329 5.87 -9.92 -23.40
N ARG A 330 6.77 -10.16 -24.37
CA ARG A 330 6.85 -11.47 -25.06
C ARG A 330 7.18 -12.62 -24.09
N ALA A 331 8.09 -12.42 -23.16
CA ALA A 331 8.46 -13.43 -22.18
C ALA A 331 7.27 -13.74 -21.24
N ALA A 332 6.59 -12.72 -20.74
CA ALA A 332 5.40 -12.85 -19.90
C ALA A 332 4.26 -13.56 -20.66
N TRP A 333 3.99 -13.16 -21.89
CA TRP A 333 2.95 -13.78 -22.71
C TRP A 333 3.21 -15.27 -22.95
N ARG A 334 4.45 -15.67 -23.28
CA ARG A 334 4.84 -17.07 -23.44
C ARG A 334 4.65 -17.87 -22.15
N LYS A 335 5.01 -17.29 -21.00
CA LYS A 335 4.80 -17.93 -19.69
C LYS A 335 3.31 -18.14 -19.44
N LEU A 336 2.49 -17.10 -19.62
CA LEU A 336 1.05 -17.15 -19.40
C LEU A 336 0.35 -18.11 -20.37
N SER A 337 0.76 -18.19 -21.64
CA SER A 337 0.14 -19.10 -22.62
C SER A 337 0.33 -20.58 -22.29
N ALA A 338 1.26 -20.93 -21.42
CA ALA A 338 1.48 -22.27 -20.92
C ALA A 338 0.72 -22.59 -19.61
N LEU A 339 0.05 -21.60 -19.01
CA LEU A 339 -0.73 -21.76 -17.78
C LEU A 339 -2.22 -21.96 -18.09
N PRO A 340 -3.01 -22.47 -17.12
CA PRO A 340 -4.46 -22.52 -17.25
C PRO A 340 -5.06 -21.16 -17.58
N GLN A 341 -6.03 -21.14 -18.50
CA GLN A 341 -6.75 -19.94 -18.93
C GLN A 341 -8.13 -19.93 -18.24
N ASP A 342 -8.15 -19.77 -16.93
CA ASP A 342 -9.32 -19.89 -16.06
C ASP A 342 -9.41 -18.75 -15.02
N LEU A 343 -8.77 -17.61 -15.29
CA LEU A 343 -8.73 -16.48 -14.38
C LEU A 343 -9.12 -15.18 -15.08
N MET A 344 -10.15 -14.51 -14.59
CA MET A 344 -10.53 -13.16 -14.99
C MET A 344 -9.72 -12.13 -14.17
N VAL A 345 -8.87 -11.36 -14.83
CA VAL A 345 -7.98 -10.38 -14.18
C VAL A 345 -8.76 -9.19 -13.59
N GLY A 346 -9.89 -8.82 -14.23
CA GLY A 346 -10.76 -7.73 -13.77
C GLY A 346 -11.67 -8.10 -12.59
N ASP A 347 -11.72 -9.38 -12.20
CA ASP A 347 -12.36 -9.87 -10.97
C ASP A 347 -11.80 -11.26 -10.62
N PRO A 348 -10.56 -11.36 -10.10
CA PRO A 348 -9.91 -12.65 -9.84
C PRO A 348 -10.49 -13.40 -8.64
N GLY A 349 -11.38 -12.74 -7.89
CA GLY A 349 -11.87 -13.25 -6.61
C GLY A 349 -10.81 -13.21 -5.51
N PRO A 350 -11.22 -13.41 -4.25
CA PRO A 350 -10.32 -13.25 -3.11
C PRO A 350 -9.19 -14.28 -3.06
N GLU A 351 -9.39 -15.49 -3.57
CA GLU A 351 -8.38 -16.55 -3.53
C GLU A 351 -7.24 -16.35 -4.53
N LEU A 352 -7.52 -15.71 -5.67
CA LEU A 352 -6.60 -15.56 -6.79
C LEU A 352 -6.12 -14.11 -7.00
N MET A 353 -6.48 -13.17 -6.11
CA MET A 353 -6.14 -11.76 -6.28
C MET A 353 -4.62 -11.48 -6.31
N PHE A 354 -3.81 -12.36 -5.75
CA PHE A 354 -2.35 -12.30 -5.77
C PHE A 354 -1.71 -13.40 -6.63
N ASP A 355 -2.47 -14.02 -7.54
CA ASP A 355 -1.91 -14.94 -8.53
C ASP A 355 -1.04 -14.19 -9.56
N ASP A 356 0.15 -14.72 -9.89
CA ASP A 356 1.11 -14.09 -10.84
C ASP A 356 0.48 -13.75 -12.20
N ARG A 357 -0.61 -14.43 -12.57
CA ARG A 357 -1.38 -14.14 -13.79
C ARG A 357 -2.06 -12.77 -13.74
N VAL A 358 -2.52 -12.32 -12.57
CA VAL A 358 -3.10 -10.96 -12.39
C VAL A 358 -2.05 -9.90 -12.72
N TYR A 359 -0.85 -10.06 -12.18
CA TYR A 359 0.30 -9.18 -12.40
C TYR A 359 0.69 -9.11 -13.88
N LYS A 360 0.98 -10.26 -14.45
CA LYS A 360 1.55 -10.35 -15.81
C LYS A 360 0.51 -10.03 -16.89
N ARG A 361 -0.73 -10.49 -16.75
CA ARG A 361 -1.78 -10.22 -17.72
C ARG A 361 -2.29 -8.78 -17.61
N GLY A 362 -2.33 -8.20 -16.39
CA GLY A 362 -2.57 -6.78 -16.18
C GLY A 362 -1.50 -5.90 -16.86
N ALA A 363 -0.21 -6.25 -16.69
CA ALA A 363 0.88 -5.57 -17.39
C ALA A 363 0.80 -5.72 -18.92
N LEU A 364 0.36 -6.87 -19.44
CA LEU A 364 0.14 -7.08 -20.87
C LEU A 364 -1.03 -6.25 -21.41
N ALA A 365 -2.09 -6.05 -20.63
CA ALA A 365 -3.19 -5.15 -20.98
C ALA A 365 -2.69 -3.71 -21.19
N LEU A 366 -1.84 -3.22 -20.27
CA LEU A 366 -1.19 -1.92 -20.40
C LEU A 366 -0.25 -1.86 -21.62
N HIS A 367 0.50 -2.93 -21.87
CA HIS A 367 1.36 -3.02 -23.03
C HIS A 367 0.55 -2.99 -24.35
N ALA A 368 -0.57 -3.70 -24.39
CA ALA A 368 -1.48 -3.68 -25.53
C ALA A 368 -2.01 -2.27 -25.80
N LEU A 369 -2.40 -1.56 -24.74
CA LEU A 369 -2.84 -0.16 -24.85
C LEU A 369 -1.72 0.74 -25.37
N ARG A 370 -0.48 0.63 -24.85
CA ARG A 370 0.68 1.40 -25.32
C ARG A 370 1.00 1.15 -26.80
N VAL A 371 0.99 -0.11 -27.23
CA VAL A 371 1.27 -0.46 -28.64
C VAL A 371 0.22 0.13 -29.59
N ARG A 372 -1.03 0.21 -29.15
CA ARG A 372 -2.14 0.73 -29.98
C ARG A 372 -2.23 2.25 -29.97
N SER A 373 -1.95 2.91 -28.86
CA SER A 373 -1.99 4.37 -28.73
C SER A 373 -0.69 5.07 -29.13
N GLY A 374 0.43 4.36 -29.08
CA GLY A 374 1.78 4.92 -29.16
C GLY A 374 2.26 5.53 -27.86
N ASP A 375 3.58 5.70 -27.74
CA ASP A 375 4.24 6.13 -26.50
C ASP A 375 3.74 7.48 -25.99
N LEU A 376 3.61 8.46 -26.89
CA LEU A 376 3.21 9.82 -26.51
C LEU A 376 1.83 9.84 -25.83
N ALA A 377 0.83 9.22 -26.45
CA ALA A 377 -0.53 9.18 -25.91
C ALA A 377 -0.60 8.30 -24.65
N PHE A 378 0.14 7.20 -24.62
CA PHE A 378 0.18 6.30 -23.47
C PHE A 378 0.76 6.98 -22.23
N PHE A 379 1.92 7.64 -22.31
CA PHE A 379 2.50 8.30 -21.15
C PHE A 379 1.72 9.55 -20.75
N ALA A 380 1.12 10.27 -21.69
CA ALA A 380 0.18 11.36 -21.39
C ALA A 380 -1.05 10.84 -20.61
N LEU A 381 -1.59 9.67 -20.99
CA LEU A 381 -2.63 8.99 -20.23
C LEU A 381 -2.18 8.68 -18.80
N LEU A 382 -0.99 8.11 -18.60
CA LEU A 382 -0.51 7.75 -17.25
C LEU A 382 -0.35 8.98 -16.37
N HIS A 383 0.11 10.11 -16.90
CA HIS A 383 0.18 11.37 -16.17
C HIS A 383 -1.22 11.90 -15.82
N ASP A 384 -2.19 11.91 -16.76
CA ASP A 384 -3.57 12.33 -16.49
C ASP A 384 -4.23 11.41 -15.43
N TRP A 385 -4.00 10.11 -15.53
CA TRP A 385 -4.51 9.10 -14.59
C TRP A 385 -4.02 9.35 -13.16
N THR A 386 -2.72 9.52 -12.96
CA THR A 386 -2.12 9.73 -11.65
C THR A 386 -2.43 11.10 -11.05
N ASP A 387 -2.55 12.14 -11.88
CA ASP A 387 -2.90 13.48 -11.41
C ASP A 387 -4.39 13.58 -11.04
N ARG A 388 -5.28 13.11 -11.92
CA ARG A 388 -6.74 13.19 -11.74
C ARG A 388 -7.23 12.47 -10.52
N PHE A 389 -6.69 11.29 -10.24
CA PHE A 389 -7.13 10.45 -9.11
C PHE A 389 -6.15 10.46 -7.94
N ARG A 390 -5.25 11.42 -7.90
CA ARG A 390 -4.23 11.56 -6.86
C ARG A 390 -4.84 11.46 -5.45
N HIS A 391 -4.31 10.54 -4.64
CA HIS A 391 -4.75 10.23 -3.28
C HIS A 391 -6.21 9.73 -3.16
N GLY A 392 -6.81 9.39 -4.29
CA GLY A 392 -8.19 8.90 -4.38
C GLY A 392 -8.31 7.39 -4.45
N THR A 393 -9.53 6.96 -4.78
CA THR A 393 -9.86 5.56 -5.09
C THR A 393 -10.34 5.44 -6.52
N VAL A 394 -10.01 4.30 -7.15
CA VAL A 394 -10.22 4.06 -8.58
C VAL A 394 -10.83 2.68 -8.83
N THR A 395 -11.47 2.55 -9.99
CA THR A 395 -12.01 1.30 -10.53
C THR A 395 -11.47 1.04 -11.93
N THR A 396 -11.61 -0.17 -12.43
CA THR A 396 -11.31 -0.51 -13.83
C THR A 396 -12.12 0.36 -14.81
N ALA A 397 -13.37 0.67 -14.48
CA ALA A 397 -14.21 1.53 -15.33
C ALA A 397 -13.64 2.96 -15.43
N ASP A 398 -13.13 3.54 -14.32
CA ASP A 398 -12.49 4.84 -14.33
C ASP A 398 -11.25 4.86 -15.24
N PHE A 399 -10.44 3.77 -15.19
CA PHE A 399 -9.26 3.65 -16.04
C PHE A 399 -9.63 3.56 -17.52
N ILE A 400 -10.62 2.71 -17.87
CA ILE A 400 -11.10 2.55 -19.25
C ILE A 400 -11.62 3.87 -19.81
N LEU A 401 -12.42 4.61 -19.05
CA LEU A 401 -12.93 5.93 -19.45
C LEU A 401 -11.80 6.94 -19.65
N THR A 402 -10.82 6.97 -18.76
CA THR A 402 -9.66 7.86 -18.86
C THR A 402 -8.81 7.49 -20.08
N ALA A 403 -8.59 6.20 -20.33
CA ALA A 403 -7.84 5.70 -21.46
C ALA A 403 -8.52 6.04 -22.79
N ALA A 404 -9.83 5.85 -22.89
CA ALA A 404 -10.60 6.22 -24.09
C ALA A 404 -10.49 7.72 -24.38
N HIS A 405 -10.63 8.55 -23.35
CA HIS A 405 -10.53 10.01 -23.49
C HIS A 405 -9.12 10.46 -23.92
N ALA A 406 -8.09 9.94 -23.28
CA ALA A 406 -6.70 10.38 -23.52
C ALA A 406 -6.14 9.86 -24.86
N THR A 407 -6.57 8.68 -25.30
CA THR A 407 -5.99 8.04 -26.50
C THR A 407 -6.88 8.13 -27.75
N GLY A 408 -8.16 8.42 -27.59
CA GLY A 408 -9.15 8.39 -28.67
C GLY A 408 -9.49 6.97 -29.15
N LEU A 409 -9.01 5.92 -28.47
CA LEU A 409 -9.28 4.53 -28.81
C LEU A 409 -10.57 4.05 -28.15
N ASP A 410 -11.19 3.01 -28.70
CA ASP A 410 -12.16 2.20 -27.96
C ASP A 410 -11.40 1.35 -26.94
N ALA A 411 -11.12 1.96 -25.77
CA ALA A 411 -10.35 1.33 -24.71
C ALA A 411 -11.11 0.15 -24.08
N GLU A 412 -12.45 0.17 -24.05
CA GLU A 412 -13.26 -0.94 -23.57
C GLU A 412 -13.06 -2.17 -24.48
N ALA A 413 -13.26 -2.03 -25.79
CA ALA A 413 -13.07 -3.15 -26.72
C ALA A 413 -11.63 -3.68 -26.73
N LEU A 414 -10.64 -2.80 -26.47
CA LEU A 414 -9.23 -3.19 -26.44
C LEU A 414 -8.86 -3.94 -25.16
N LEU A 415 -9.33 -3.49 -24.00
CA LEU A 415 -8.93 -4.03 -22.69
C LEU A 415 -9.81 -5.19 -22.23
N HIS A 416 -11.07 -5.25 -22.66
CA HIS A 416 -12.01 -6.28 -22.25
C HIS A 416 -11.47 -7.71 -22.41
N PRO A 417 -10.87 -8.11 -23.56
CA PRO A 417 -10.33 -9.45 -23.71
C PRO A 417 -9.18 -9.76 -22.74
N TRP A 418 -8.38 -8.76 -22.34
CA TRP A 418 -7.29 -8.94 -21.38
C TRP A 418 -7.79 -9.11 -19.96
N LEU A 419 -8.90 -8.48 -19.60
CA LEU A 419 -9.38 -8.36 -18.22
C LEU A 419 -10.51 -9.33 -17.89
N TYR A 420 -11.42 -9.62 -18.85
CA TYR A 420 -12.68 -10.30 -18.59
C TYR A 420 -12.94 -11.56 -19.44
N GLU A 421 -12.03 -11.94 -20.31
CA GLU A 421 -12.12 -13.21 -21.03
C GLU A 421 -11.10 -14.22 -20.49
N ASP A 422 -11.43 -15.51 -20.52
CA ASP A 422 -10.52 -16.56 -20.07
C ASP A 422 -9.31 -16.68 -21.00
N ALA A 423 -9.55 -16.70 -22.32
CA ALA A 423 -8.51 -16.86 -23.31
C ALA A 423 -7.51 -15.70 -23.31
N LEU A 424 -6.21 -16.01 -23.29
CA LEU A 424 -5.16 -15.02 -23.39
C LEU A 424 -5.15 -14.42 -24.81
N PRO A 425 -5.36 -13.11 -24.98
CA PRO A 425 -5.33 -12.46 -26.28
C PRO A 425 -3.95 -12.59 -26.96
N PRO A 426 -3.88 -12.56 -28.31
CA PRO A 426 -2.60 -12.50 -29.00
C PRO A 426 -1.87 -11.19 -28.68
N LEU A 427 -0.54 -11.26 -28.57
CA LEU A 427 0.28 -10.07 -28.35
C LEU A 427 0.11 -9.11 -29.53
N PRO A 428 -0.21 -7.83 -29.28
CA PRO A 428 -0.30 -6.85 -30.35
C PRO A 428 1.07 -6.67 -31.00
N GLN A 429 1.10 -6.68 -32.32
CA GLN A 429 2.31 -6.36 -33.07
C GLN A 429 2.44 -4.83 -33.16
N SER A 430 3.65 -4.31 -32.91
CA SER A 430 3.97 -2.92 -33.22
C SER A 430 3.66 -2.67 -34.70
N ALA A 431 2.98 -1.55 -35.00
CA ALA A 431 2.88 -1.13 -36.38
C ALA A 431 4.29 -1.05 -37.00
N PRO A 432 4.52 -1.51 -38.23
CA PRO A 432 5.80 -1.31 -38.85
C PRO A 432 6.12 0.20 -38.86
N PRO A 433 7.39 0.60 -38.68
CA PRO A 433 7.76 2.01 -38.74
C PRO A 433 7.24 2.57 -40.07
N THR A 434 6.50 3.67 -39.96
CA THR A 434 6.04 4.41 -41.14
C THR A 434 7.27 4.84 -41.95
N PRO A 435 7.33 4.59 -43.26
CA PRO A 435 8.51 4.84 -44.09
C PRO A 435 8.92 6.31 -44.12
#